data_d43ca93b08b16e7604a0d381894bb0d8
#
_entry.id   d43ca93b08b16e7604a0d381894bb0d8
#
_cell.length_a   1.000
_cell.length_b   1.000
_cell.length_c   1.000
_cell.angle_alpha   90.00
_cell.angle_beta   90.00
_cell.angle_gamma   90.00
#
_symmetry.space_group_name_H-M   'P 1'
#
loop_
_entity.id
_entity.type
_entity.pdbx_description
1 polymer ?
#
loop_
_entity_poly.entity_id
_entity_poly.type
_entity_poly.pdbx_seq_one_letter_code
_entity_poly.pdbx_strand_id
1 'polypeptide(L)'
;MKNQSRLQEACVIFDEGGMTRRALLGRLLALGATASVANYITSSPLSAQEALAGIKGPEDRAWALAKEMAAKAEKKTLTLLIPTGSIGNMTPYADLWKNELGITLEFIEEPDEVVHTKGMQEAVAKTGRYDVMMPTAMSYPDWIDSGVIFDLTDWVEAYNPELFNPDYGVVFPASHHAQLYNGRVAGLLNDGDQITLLCRSDKMAEKAVAFADKFGREVSTPNTWKEYHEMAAFFHDPENGFYGSLEYRSRYYVKWMFMQRLMSKGMLYFDGDMNPTFNGDEGLAAIEDMLAVNPYLHPDAFSFTWSSNYNAFGRGEGFMNIVWPSGFKYSKAPSTGPATTGNIAATVMPADVTKSGETLYAGLFCWGYGYAVSKYSANPELAYAYAQWMTSPTIGADAIPYLGGYSDPYRVNHMKSPTPRLIETYSPEYLETLYDNMVNTVPDFCLPGGFEYQDALDKEIHAAMTGDKSPKQALDDAARAVDRITRRVGRDKVKQSWLSLAQNLADPIKQATGADGWS
;
A
#
# COMPACT_ATOMS: atom_id res chain seq x y z
N MET A 1 20.74 3.65 0.58
CA MET A 1 22.17 3.49 0.36
C MET A 1 22.60 3.50 -1.12
N LYS A 2 22.06 2.66 -2.02
CA LYS A 2 22.51 2.65 -3.43
C LYS A 2 22.35 3.99 -4.17
N ASN A 3 21.26 4.76 -3.93
CA ASN A 3 21.11 6.07 -4.57
C ASN A 3 22.00 7.13 -3.94
N GLN A 4 22.12 7.14 -2.63
CA GLN A 4 23.03 8.04 -1.93
C GLN A 4 24.48 7.72 -2.28
N SER A 5 24.86 6.44 -2.34
CA SER A 5 26.19 6.04 -2.83
C SER A 5 26.41 6.38 -4.31
N ARG A 6 25.38 6.27 -5.16
CA ARG A 6 25.46 6.67 -6.58
C ARG A 6 25.51 8.17 -6.78
N LEU A 7 24.79 8.94 -5.93
CA LEU A 7 24.92 10.40 -5.90
C LEU A 7 26.32 10.82 -5.47
N GLN A 8 26.84 10.21 -4.40
CA GLN A 8 28.22 10.44 -3.94
C GLN A 8 29.25 10.01 -4.99
N GLU A 9 29.08 8.85 -5.62
CA GLU A 9 29.93 8.37 -6.70
C GLU A 9 29.93 9.33 -7.90
N ALA A 10 28.75 9.86 -8.28
CA ALA A 10 28.65 10.86 -9.34
C ALA A 10 29.39 12.17 -8.98
N CYS A 11 29.33 12.58 -7.71
CA CYS A 11 30.05 13.76 -7.21
C CYS A 11 31.57 13.51 -7.18
N VAL A 12 32.03 12.35 -6.73
CA VAL A 12 33.45 11.96 -6.72
C VAL A 12 34.03 11.99 -8.15
N ILE A 13 33.33 11.36 -9.12
CA ILE A 13 33.74 11.36 -10.53
C ILE A 13 33.83 12.80 -11.08
N PHE A 14 32.94 13.71 -10.66
CA PHE A 14 32.98 15.11 -11.04
C PHE A 14 34.17 15.83 -10.42
N ASP A 15 34.40 15.67 -9.10
CA ASP A 15 35.50 16.31 -8.36
C ASP A 15 36.86 15.86 -8.86
N GLU A 16 36.97 14.61 -9.35
CA GLU A 16 38.16 14.06 -9.99
C GLU A 16 38.32 14.51 -11.47
N GLY A 17 37.43 15.37 -11.96
CA GLY A 17 37.46 15.89 -13.34
C GLY A 17 37.01 14.89 -14.40
N GLY A 18 36.39 13.75 -13.98
CA GLY A 18 35.92 12.69 -14.87
C GLY A 18 34.63 13.00 -15.62
N MET A 19 33.93 14.09 -15.28
CA MET A 19 32.72 14.54 -16.00
C MET A 19 32.54 16.06 -15.97
N THR A 20 31.71 16.56 -16.90
CA THR A 20 31.35 17.99 -16.94
C THR A 20 30.21 18.32 -15.97
N ARG A 21 30.09 19.60 -15.55
CA ARG A 21 28.96 20.08 -14.74
C ARG A 21 27.60 19.74 -15.32
N ARG A 22 27.44 19.81 -16.66
CA ARG A 22 26.21 19.47 -17.34
C ARG A 22 25.91 17.98 -17.25
N ALA A 23 26.93 17.14 -17.37
CA ALA A 23 26.80 15.69 -17.22
C ALA A 23 26.47 15.29 -15.78
N LEU A 24 27.11 15.94 -14.79
CA LEU A 24 26.78 15.76 -13.37
C LEU A 24 25.33 16.15 -13.08
N LEU A 25 24.89 17.34 -13.54
CA LEU A 25 23.51 17.81 -13.36
C LEU A 25 22.50 16.79 -13.90
N GLY A 26 22.71 16.31 -15.14
CA GLY A 26 21.85 15.29 -15.72
C GLY A 26 21.84 13.99 -14.93
N ARG A 27 22.98 13.57 -14.39
CA ARG A 27 23.11 12.34 -13.60
C ARG A 27 22.47 12.47 -12.21
N LEU A 28 22.60 13.62 -11.56
CA LEU A 28 21.96 13.91 -10.29
C LEU A 28 20.43 13.95 -10.42
N LEU A 29 19.91 14.59 -11.48
CA LEU A 29 18.47 14.59 -11.78
C LEU A 29 17.95 13.18 -12.07
N ALA A 30 18.68 12.40 -12.87
CA ALA A 30 18.34 11.01 -13.16
C ALA A 30 18.39 10.09 -11.92
N LEU A 31 19.11 10.46 -10.89
CA LEU A 31 19.19 9.78 -9.60
C LEU A 31 18.18 10.30 -8.58
N GLY A 32 17.27 11.19 -8.99
CA GLY A 32 16.19 11.71 -8.15
C GLY A 32 16.51 12.98 -7.35
N ALA A 33 17.65 13.62 -7.60
CA ALA A 33 17.91 14.94 -7.01
C ALA A 33 16.97 15.98 -7.62
N THR A 34 16.41 16.88 -6.80
CA THR A 34 15.62 18.02 -7.31
C THR A 34 16.50 18.97 -8.12
N ALA A 35 15.90 19.74 -9.02
CA ALA A 35 16.65 20.71 -9.83
C ALA A 35 17.42 21.74 -8.98
N SER A 36 16.86 22.16 -7.84
CA SER A 36 17.54 23.06 -6.90
C SER A 36 18.74 22.41 -6.23
N VAL A 37 18.61 21.16 -5.80
CA VAL A 37 19.69 20.36 -5.21
C VAL A 37 20.81 20.11 -6.22
N ALA A 38 20.45 19.67 -7.41
CA ALA A 38 21.41 19.38 -8.46
C ALA A 38 22.16 20.66 -8.92
N ASN A 39 21.47 21.79 -9.00
CA ASN A 39 22.07 23.10 -9.29
C ASN A 39 23.00 23.58 -8.16
N TYR A 40 22.60 23.39 -6.89
CA TYR A 40 23.45 23.74 -5.75
C TYR A 40 24.78 22.98 -5.79
N ILE A 41 24.74 21.66 -5.97
CA ILE A 41 25.95 20.81 -6.05
C ILE A 41 26.84 21.26 -7.22
N THR A 42 26.26 21.49 -8.41
CA THR A 42 27.03 21.82 -9.61
C THR A 42 27.59 23.25 -9.64
N SER A 43 27.03 24.17 -8.85
CA SER A 43 27.45 25.57 -8.76
C SER A 43 28.22 25.93 -7.49
N SER A 44 28.33 24.99 -6.54
CA SER A 44 29.05 25.22 -5.29
C SER A 44 30.57 25.41 -5.53
N PRO A 45 31.24 26.30 -4.76
CA PRO A 45 32.69 26.39 -4.75
C PRO A 45 33.35 25.24 -3.97
N LEU A 46 32.58 24.48 -3.18
CA LEU A 46 32.99 23.26 -2.50
C LEU A 46 33.09 22.10 -3.51
N SER A 47 33.77 21.02 -3.14
CA SER A 47 33.67 19.78 -3.91
C SER A 47 32.21 19.33 -4.04
N ALA A 48 31.89 18.60 -5.09
CA ALA A 48 30.52 18.10 -5.26
C ALA A 48 30.07 17.20 -4.08
N GLN A 49 31.03 16.49 -3.48
CA GLN A 49 30.78 15.65 -2.30
C GLN A 49 30.49 16.49 -1.04
N GLU A 50 31.26 17.58 -0.81
CA GLU A 50 31.00 18.52 0.30
C GLU A 50 29.71 19.30 0.09
N ALA A 51 29.40 19.71 -1.16
CA ALA A 51 28.17 20.35 -1.51
C ALA A 51 26.96 19.43 -1.26
N LEU A 52 27.06 18.13 -1.58
CA LEU A 52 26.02 17.15 -1.27
C LEU A 52 25.80 17.00 0.24
N ALA A 53 26.86 17.04 1.04
CA ALA A 53 26.78 17.00 2.50
C ALA A 53 26.12 18.27 3.10
N GLY A 54 26.11 19.38 2.37
CA GLY A 54 25.48 20.65 2.78
C GLY A 54 24.00 20.81 2.37
N ILE A 55 23.42 19.86 1.64
CA ILE A 55 22.02 19.93 1.19
C ILE A 55 21.06 19.76 2.38
N LYS A 56 20.10 20.68 2.48
CA LYS A 56 19.03 20.66 3.48
C LYS A 56 17.70 20.21 2.87
N GLY A 57 17.69 19.05 2.21
CA GLY A 57 16.47 18.38 1.74
C GLY A 57 15.71 17.66 2.86
N PRO A 58 14.53 17.06 2.58
CA PRO A 58 13.78 16.28 3.58
C PRO A 58 14.60 15.19 4.25
N GLU A 59 15.45 14.49 3.49
CA GLU A 59 16.34 13.43 3.98
C GLU A 59 17.41 13.99 4.93
N ASP A 60 18.02 15.11 4.56
CA ASP A 60 19.09 15.71 5.36
C ASP A 60 18.55 16.25 6.69
N ARG A 61 17.35 16.84 6.67
CA ARG A 61 16.69 17.27 7.91
C ARG A 61 16.35 16.10 8.81
N ALA A 62 15.79 15.02 8.24
CA ALA A 62 15.50 13.79 8.97
C ALA A 62 16.77 13.15 9.54
N TRP A 63 17.87 13.14 8.77
CA TRP A 63 19.15 12.60 9.20
C TRP A 63 19.83 13.49 10.25
N ALA A 64 19.71 14.81 10.10
CA ALA A 64 20.23 15.75 11.12
C ALA A 64 19.48 15.60 12.45
N LEU A 65 18.14 15.45 12.40
CA LEU A 65 17.34 15.15 13.58
C LEU A 65 17.75 13.81 14.19
N ALA A 66 17.95 12.77 13.39
CA ALA A 66 18.39 11.46 13.86
C ALA A 66 19.76 11.55 14.57
N LYS A 67 20.72 12.32 14.03
CA LYS A 67 22.04 12.57 14.68
C LYS A 67 21.89 13.27 16.00
N GLU A 68 21.07 14.31 16.06
CA GLU A 68 20.82 15.07 17.29
C GLU A 68 20.19 14.20 18.37
N MET A 69 19.15 13.43 18.03
CA MET A 69 18.44 12.56 18.97
C MET A 69 19.28 11.36 19.38
N ALA A 70 20.05 10.77 18.47
CA ALA A 70 20.98 9.69 18.79
C ALA A 70 22.07 10.12 19.79
N ALA A 71 22.56 11.38 19.68
CA ALA A 71 23.53 11.91 20.63
C ALA A 71 22.95 12.02 22.05
N LYS A 72 21.67 12.34 22.19
CA LYS A 72 20.94 12.50 23.47
C LYS A 72 20.41 11.18 24.02
N ALA A 73 20.25 10.15 23.17
CA ALA A 73 19.60 8.90 23.55
C ALA A 73 20.39 8.16 24.64
N GLU A 74 19.72 7.78 25.72
CA GLU A 74 20.29 6.96 26.78
C GLU A 74 20.43 5.50 26.33
N LYS A 75 19.36 4.93 25.76
CA LYS A 75 19.35 3.59 25.15
C LYS A 75 19.82 3.68 23.71
N LYS A 76 20.91 2.98 23.37
CA LYS A 76 21.50 2.96 22.01
C LYS A 76 20.87 1.87 21.10
N THR A 77 19.62 1.55 21.33
CA THR A 77 18.84 0.58 20.56
C THR A 77 17.46 1.12 20.31
N LEU A 78 16.97 0.98 19.08
CA LEU A 78 15.56 1.12 18.72
C LEU A 78 14.99 -0.26 18.41
N THR A 79 13.94 -0.66 19.12
CA THR A 79 13.23 -1.92 18.90
C THR A 79 11.97 -1.65 18.08
N LEU A 80 11.88 -2.33 16.93
CA LEU A 80 10.78 -2.16 15.99
C LEU A 80 9.88 -3.41 16.00
N LEU A 81 8.59 -3.25 16.24
CA LEU A 81 7.58 -4.28 16.02
C LEU A 81 7.06 -4.15 14.59
N ILE A 82 7.33 -5.14 13.74
CA ILE A 82 7.06 -5.09 12.30
C ILE A 82 6.29 -6.32 11.83
N PRO A 83 5.51 -6.23 10.75
CA PRO A 83 4.87 -7.39 10.14
C PRO A 83 5.89 -8.29 9.45
N THR A 84 5.63 -9.59 9.49
CA THR A 84 6.48 -10.62 8.87
C THR A 84 6.67 -10.36 7.38
N GLY A 85 7.92 -10.34 6.94
CA GLY A 85 8.32 -10.11 5.54
C GLY A 85 8.64 -8.65 5.20
N SER A 86 8.45 -7.67 6.12
CA SER A 86 8.81 -6.28 5.86
C SER A 86 10.29 -5.96 6.15
N ILE A 87 10.98 -6.82 6.88
CA ILE A 87 12.37 -6.61 7.33
C ILE A 87 13.34 -6.30 6.17
N GLY A 88 13.10 -6.86 4.99
CA GLY A 88 13.96 -6.67 3.82
C GLY A 88 14.03 -5.23 3.30
N ASN A 89 13.04 -4.39 3.60
CA ASN A 89 13.07 -2.96 3.26
C ASN A 89 13.87 -2.12 4.27
N MET A 90 14.19 -2.65 5.47
CA MET A 90 14.81 -1.93 6.58
C MET A 90 16.25 -2.36 6.86
N THR A 91 16.53 -3.66 6.78
CA THR A 91 17.88 -4.20 7.09
C THR A 91 19.01 -3.59 6.26
N PRO A 92 18.83 -3.20 4.97
CA PRO A 92 19.89 -2.53 4.22
C PRO A 92 20.42 -1.23 4.85
N TYR A 93 19.67 -0.66 5.80
CA TYR A 93 20.02 0.61 6.47
C TYR A 93 20.51 0.42 7.90
N ALA A 94 20.43 -0.79 8.46
CA ALA A 94 20.76 -1.05 9.87
C ALA A 94 22.24 -0.75 10.17
N ASP A 95 23.15 -1.12 9.27
CA ASP A 95 24.57 -0.83 9.43
C ASP A 95 24.89 0.66 9.36
N LEU A 96 24.17 1.42 8.53
CA LEU A 96 24.32 2.88 8.47
C LEU A 96 23.96 3.51 9.83
N TRP A 97 22.83 3.14 10.42
CA TRP A 97 22.39 3.63 11.73
C TRP A 97 23.37 3.26 12.82
N LYS A 98 23.90 2.03 12.81
CA LYS A 98 24.89 1.57 13.79
C LYS A 98 26.22 2.29 13.66
N ASN A 99 26.74 2.42 12.45
CA ASN A 99 28.08 2.97 12.22
C ASN A 99 28.11 4.49 12.37
N GLU A 100 27.08 5.21 11.88
CA GLU A 100 27.07 6.67 11.86
C GLU A 100 26.44 7.28 13.14
N LEU A 101 25.46 6.59 13.75
CA LEU A 101 24.73 7.11 14.90
C LEU A 101 25.00 6.33 16.20
N GLY A 102 25.67 5.17 16.11
CA GLY A 102 25.84 4.27 17.25
C GLY A 102 24.53 3.61 17.73
N ILE A 103 23.48 3.62 16.89
CA ILE A 103 22.16 3.08 17.22
C ILE A 103 21.99 1.71 16.56
N THR A 104 21.70 0.69 17.37
CA THR A 104 21.33 -0.64 16.89
C THR A 104 19.82 -0.69 16.61
N LEU A 105 19.42 -1.17 15.43
CA LEU A 105 18.03 -1.45 15.09
C LEU A 105 17.74 -2.93 15.38
N GLU A 106 16.76 -3.20 16.23
CA GLU A 106 16.29 -4.54 16.54
C GLU A 106 14.89 -4.73 15.96
N PHE A 107 14.67 -5.80 15.18
CA PHE A 107 13.40 -6.07 14.52
C PHE A 107 12.73 -7.27 15.18
N ILE A 108 11.46 -7.12 15.53
CA ILE A 108 10.57 -8.17 16.03
C ILE A 108 9.48 -8.34 14.99
N GLU A 109 9.56 -9.44 14.22
CA GLU A 109 8.57 -9.76 13.20
C GLU A 109 7.42 -10.57 13.79
N GLU A 110 6.18 -10.18 13.45
CA GLU A 110 4.95 -10.87 13.85
C GLU A 110 3.96 -10.92 12.66
N PRO A 111 3.06 -11.89 12.60
CA PRO A 111 1.96 -11.84 11.65
C PRO A 111 1.14 -10.54 11.78
N ASP A 112 0.56 -10.07 10.69
CA ASP A 112 -0.12 -8.77 10.60
C ASP A 112 -1.17 -8.55 11.70
N GLU A 113 -2.04 -9.53 11.90
CA GLU A 113 -3.09 -9.51 12.92
C GLU A 113 -2.55 -9.53 14.35
N VAL A 114 -1.32 -10.05 14.52
CA VAL A 114 -0.63 -10.10 15.82
C VAL A 114 0.01 -8.76 16.16
N VAL A 115 0.49 -8.00 15.16
CA VAL A 115 1.04 -6.65 15.37
C VAL A 115 0.01 -5.75 16.06
N HIS A 116 -1.24 -5.72 15.55
CA HIS A 116 -2.33 -4.95 16.19
C HIS A 116 -2.55 -5.38 17.64
N THR A 117 -2.67 -6.68 17.86
CA THR A 117 -2.90 -7.24 19.22
C THR A 117 -1.78 -6.89 20.19
N LYS A 118 -0.52 -6.96 19.74
CA LYS A 118 0.65 -6.60 20.59
C LYS A 118 0.69 -5.11 20.92
N GLY A 119 0.31 -4.24 20.00
CA GLY A 119 0.14 -2.81 20.28
C GLY A 119 -0.91 -2.57 21.37
N MET A 120 -2.07 -3.23 21.28
CA MET A 120 -3.12 -3.12 22.30
C MET A 120 -2.69 -3.73 23.64
N GLN A 121 -1.90 -4.81 23.66
CA GLN A 121 -1.30 -5.35 24.87
C GLN A 121 -0.30 -4.36 25.49
N GLU A 122 0.50 -3.68 24.68
CA GLU A 122 1.44 -2.66 25.15
C GLU A 122 0.70 -1.45 25.75
N ALA A 123 -0.49 -1.08 25.24
CA ALA A 123 -1.33 -0.05 25.82
C ALA A 123 -1.70 -0.33 27.28
N VAL A 124 -1.88 -1.60 27.63
CA VAL A 124 -2.21 -2.07 28.99
C VAL A 124 -0.93 -2.26 29.84
N ALA A 125 0.06 -2.95 29.28
CA ALA A 125 1.26 -3.38 30.00
C ALA A 125 2.28 -2.25 30.20
N LYS A 126 2.35 -1.27 29.26
CA LYS A 126 3.22 -0.07 29.32
C LYS A 126 4.70 -0.42 29.57
N THR A 127 5.19 -1.44 28.88
CA THR A 127 6.51 -2.01 29.15
C THR A 127 7.66 -1.21 28.52
N GLY A 128 7.37 -0.39 27.49
CA GLY A 128 8.40 0.27 26.68
C GLY A 128 9.23 -0.71 25.87
N ARG A 129 8.68 -1.88 25.55
CA ARG A 129 9.36 -2.91 24.76
C ARG A 129 9.64 -2.45 23.34
N TYR A 130 8.72 -1.69 22.75
CA TYR A 130 8.80 -1.22 21.37
C TYR A 130 9.00 0.28 21.35
N ASP A 131 9.91 0.75 20.50
CA ASP A 131 10.13 2.17 20.23
C ASP A 131 9.33 2.61 19.01
N VAL A 132 9.35 1.81 17.94
CA VAL A 132 8.57 1.99 16.72
C VAL A 132 7.68 0.77 16.52
N MET A 133 6.43 0.98 16.15
CA MET A 133 5.51 -0.09 15.78
C MET A 133 4.98 0.17 14.38
N MET A 134 4.87 -0.88 13.57
CA MET A 134 4.46 -0.79 12.17
C MET A 134 3.11 -1.48 11.96
N PRO A 135 2.00 -0.85 12.38
CA PRO A 135 0.67 -1.39 12.20
C PRO A 135 0.15 -1.17 10.79
N THR A 136 -0.94 -1.84 10.43
CA THR A 136 -1.79 -1.41 9.33
C THR A 136 -2.55 -0.12 9.70
N ALA A 137 -2.99 0.63 8.69
CA ALA A 137 -3.74 1.88 8.86
C ALA A 137 -4.99 1.72 9.75
N MET A 138 -5.63 0.55 9.72
CA MET A 138 -6.80 0.25 10.56
C MET A 138 -6.53 0.25 12.06
N SER A 139 -5.28 0.09 12.47
CA SER A 139 -4.91 0.08 13.89
C SER A 139 -4.88 1.47 14.50
N TYR A 140 -4.66 2.50 13.70
CA TYR A 140 -4.43 3.86 14.20
C TYR A 140 -5.55 4.43 15.07
N PRO A 141 -6.84 4.26 14.72
CA PRO A 141 -7.91 4.75 15.57
C PRO A 141 -7.86 4.16 16.99
N ASP A 142 -7.73 2.85 17.10
CA ASP A 142 -7.70 2.17 18.40
C ASP A 142 -6.40 2.47 19.17
N TRP A 143 -5.27 2.62 18.47
CA TRP A 143 -3.98 2.89 19.11
C TRP A 143 -3.85 4.34 19.60
N ILE A 144 -4.37 5.31 18.86
CA ILE A 144 -4.46 6.70 19.33
C ILE A 144 -5.40 6.80 20.52
N ASP A 145 -6.57 6.18 20.43
CA ASP A 145 -7.58 6.25 21.48
C ASP A 145 -7.17 5.51 22.76
N SER A 146 -6.43 4.42 22.67
CA SER A 146 -5.83 3.72 23.81
C SER A 146 -4.62 4.45 24.40
N GLY A 147 -4.06 5.41 23.66
CA GLY A 147 -2.88 6.16 24.06
C GLY A 147 -1.57 5.37 24.01
N VAL A 148 -1.48 4.31 23.19
CA VAL A 148 -0.24 3.52 23.04
C VAL A 148 0.77 4.18 22.11
N ILE A 149 0.32 5.02 21.17
CA ILE A 149 1.17 5.77 20.25
C ILE A 149 1.02 7.27 20.44
N PHE A 150 2.03 8.02 20.00
CA PHE A 150 1.96 9.48 19.95
C PHE A 150 1.06 9.93 18.80
N ASP A 151 0.40 11.07 19.01
CA ASP A 151 -0.05 11.96 17.94
C ASP A 151 1.21 12.67 17.43
N LEU A 152 1.53 12.47 16.16
CA LEU A 152 2.75 12.99 15.54
C LEU A 152 2.55 14.37 14.88
N THR A 153 1.36 14.98 14.97
CA THR A 153 1.01 16.20 14.25
C THR A 153 2.02 17.32 14.49
N ASP A 154 2.32 17.64 15.74
CA ASP A 154 3.27 18.70 16.10
C ASP A 154 4.69 18.39 15.59
N TRP A 155 5.11 17.14 15.60
CA TRP A 155 6.42 16.75 15.09
C TRP A 155 6.49 16.82 13.57
N VAL A 156 5.40 16.44 12.89
CA VAL A 156 5.32 16.59 11.42
C VAL A 156 5.38 18.06 11.04
N GLU A 157 4.64 18.93 11.71
CA GLU A 157 4.68 20.38 11.46
C GLU A 157 6.08 20.96 11.69
N ALA A 158 6.78 20.51 12.74
CA ALA A 158 8.10 21.03 13.10
C ALA A 158 9.23 20.46 12.22
N TYR A 159 9.20 19.18 11.87
CA TYR A 159 10.35 18.48 11.30
C TYR A 159 10.10 17.90 9.89
N ASN A 160 8.86 17.71 9.49
CA ASN A 160 8.47 17.11 8.21
C ASN A 160 7.30 17.83 7.53
N PRO A 161 7.34 19.19 7.40
CA PRO A 161 6.22 19.95 6.86
C PRO A 161 5.87 19.59 5.41
N GLU A 162 6.77 18.86 4.71
CA GLU A 162 6.56 18.40 3.34
C GLU A 162 5.88 17.04 3.24
N LEU A 163 5.43 16.43 4.33
CA LEU A 163 4.79 15.10 4.30
C LEU A 163 3.63 15.05 3.30
N PHE A 164 2.86 16.13 3.22
CA PHE A 164 1.70 16.28 2.34
C PHE A 164 1.97 17.20 1.14
N ASN A 165 3.22 17.38 0.75
CA ASN A 165 3.56 18.18 -0.42
C ASN A 165 2.97 17.56 -1.70
N PRO A 166 2.29 18.34 -2.58
CA PRO A 166 1.62 17.79 -3.75
C PRO A 166 2.55 17.22 -4.82
N ASP A 167 3.84 17.59 -4.82
CA ASP A 167 4.80 17.16 -5.85
C ASP A 167 5.57 15.89 -5.46
N TYR A 168 5.79 15.68 -4.15
CA TYR A 168 6.61 14.56 -3.66
C TYR A 168 6.15 13.99 -2.31
N GLY A 169 5.09 14.51 -1.73
CA GLY A 169 4.48 13.98 -0.52
C GLY A 169 3.69 12.70 -0.77
N VAL A 170 2.95 12.27 0.23
CA VAL A 170 2.07 11.10 0.13
C VAL A 170 0.88 11.38 -0.77
N VAL A 171 0.40 10.36 -1.48
CA VAL A 171 -0.69 10.53 -2.46
C VAL A 171 -2.03 10.71 -1.77
N PHE A 172 -2.73 11.80 -2.10
CA PHE A 172 -4.11 12.04 -1.66
C PHE A 172 -5.10 11.24 -2.54
N PRO A 173 -6.23 10.73 -2.03
CA PRO A 173 -6.63 10.71 -0.61
C PRO A 173 -6.14 9.49 0.18
N ALA A 174 -5.83 8.36 -0.48
CA ALA A 174 -5.59 7.08 0.17
C ALA A 174 -4.46 7.11 1.20
N SER A 175 -3.29 7.63 0.80
CA SER A 175 -2.14 7.69 1.69
C SER A 175 -2.33 8.68 2.85
N HIS A 176 -3.22 9.67 2.69
CA HIS A 176 -3.63 10.53 3.80
C HIS A 176 -4.44 9.73 4.84
N HIS A 177 -5.45 8.97 4.38
CA HIS A 177 -6.27 8.16 5.27
C HIS A 177 -5.47 7.08 6.01
N ALA A 178 -4.43 6.56 5.34
CA ALA A 178 -3.53 5.59 5.93
C ALA A 178 -2.60 6.16 7.01
N GLN A 179 -2.63 7.45 7.27
CA GLN A 179 -1.78 8.12 8.28
C GLN A 179 -2.58 8.96 9.26
N LEU A 180 -3.82 9.32 8.93
CA LEU A 180 -4.62 10.27 9.69
C LEU A 180 -5.76 9.58 10.43
N TYR A 181 -5.98 9.99 11.67
CA TYR A 181 -7.18 9.68 12.43
C TYR A 181 -7.77 10.96 13.04
N ASN A 182 -8.95 11.36 12.56
CA ASN A 182 -9.62 12.60 12.98
C ASN A 182 -8.69 13.83 12.91
N GLY A 183 -7.96 13.98 11.80
CA GLY A 183 -7.02 15.07 11.55
C GLY A 183 -5.67 14.97 12.26
N ARG A 184 -5.45 13.95 13.09
CA ARG A 184 -4.18 13.70 13.78
C ARG A 184 -3.31 12.77 12.96
N VAL A 185 -2.01 13.05 12.87
CA VAL A 185 -1.04 12.15 12.24
C VAL A 185 -0.71 11.02 13.21
N ALA A 186 -1.19 9.81 12.94
CA ALA A 186 -1.01 8.65 13.80
C ALA A 186 0.26 7.85 13.47
N GLY A 187 0.76 7.96 12.24
CA GLY A 187 1.97 7.30 11.77
C GLY A 187 2.46 7.87 10.46
N LEU A 188 3.64 7.46 10.03
CA LEU A 188 4.23 7.84 8.75
C LEU A 188 4.18 6.64 7.81
N LEU A 189 3.40 6.74 6.73
CA LEU A 189 3.19 5.67 5.76
C LEU A 189 4.51 5.26 5.09
N ASN A 190 4.76 3.95 4.99
CA ASN A 190 5.89 3.37 4.28
C ASN A 190 5.51 2.33 3.23
N ASP A 191 4.21 2.10 3.04
CA ASP A 191 3.69 1.09 2.13
C ASP A 191 2.41 1.54 1.41
N GLY A 192 2.42 1.46 0.08
CA GLY A 192 1.35 1.93 -0.80
C GLY A 192 0.38 0.83 -1.19
N ASP A 193 -0.11 0.07 -0.23
CA ASP A 193 -0.97 -1.09 -0.40
C ASP A 193 -2.31 -0.78 -1.09
N GLN A 194 -2.31 -0.87 -2.39
CA GLN A 194 -3.49 -0.79 -3.24
C GLN A 194 -3.66 -2.07 -4.05
N ILE A 195 -4.89 -2.49 -4.30
CA ILE A 195 -5.13 -3.69 -5.10
C ILE A 195 -5.10 -3.35 -6.59
N THR A 196 -4.36 -4.15 -7.37
CA THR A 196 -4.23 -4.03 -8.83
C THR A 196 -4.39 -5.38 -9.50
N LEU A 197 -4.50 -5.39 -10.83
CA LEU A 197 -4.66 -6.59 -11.63
C LEU A 197 -3.46 -6.80 -12.56
N LEU A 198 -2.86 -7.98 -12.49
CA LEU A 198 -1.83 -8.43 -13.43
C LEU A 198 -2.41 -9.44 -14.42
N CYS A 199 -1.98 -9.37 -15.68
CA CYS A 199 -2.34 -10.31 -16.75
C CYS A 199 -1.07 -10.83 -17.45
N ARG A 200 -1.10 -12.07 -17.93
CA ARG A 200 -0.04 -12.66 -18.74
C ARG A 200 -0.09 -12.13 -20.17
N SER A 201 0.79 -11.18 -20.49
CA SER A 201 0.87 -10.55 -21.82
C SER A 201 1.28 -11.52 -22.93
N ASP A 202 2.14 -12.49 -22.62
CA ASP A 202 2.52 -13.56 -23.54
C ASP A 202 1.32 -14.45 -23.93
N LYS A 203 0.46 -14.78 -22.95
CA LYS A 203 -0.76 -15.58 -23.20
C LYS A 203 -1.81 -14.78 -23.98
N MET A 204 -1.89 -13.46 -23.76
CA MET A 204 -2.72 -12.58 -24.57
C MET A 204 -2.25 -12.60 -26.03
N ALA A 205 -0.95 -12.45 -26.28
CA ALA A 205 -0.39 -12.51 -27.63
C ALA A 205 -0.58 -13.88 -28.29
N GLU A 206 -0.36 -14.97 -27.55
CA GLU A 206 -0.54 -16.36 -28.04
C GLU A 206 -1.96 -16.63 -28.54
N LYS A 207 -2.98 -16.15 -27.84
CA LYS A 207 -4.40 -16.42 -28.14
C LYS A 207 -5.13 -15.24 -28.78
N ALA A 208 -4.43 -14.21 -29.26
CA ALA A 208 -5.04 -12.96 -29.75
C ALA A 208 -6.07 -13.17 -30.86
N VAL A 209 -5.76 -14.00 -31.88
CA VAL A 209 -6.66 -14.29 -32.99
C VAL A 209 -7.92 -15.04 -32.49
N ALA A 210 -7.74 -16.10 -31.73
CA ALA A 210 -8.86 -16.88 -31.21
C ALA A 210 -9.75 -16.06 -30.26
N PHE A 211 -9.17 -15.11 -29.52
CA PHE A 211 -9.93 -14.19 -28.67
C PHE A 211 -10.76 -13.22 -29.52
N ALA A 212 -10.15 -12.61 -30.55
CA ALA A 212 -10.84 -11.70 -31.45
C ALA A 212 -11.99 -12.40 -32.20
N ASP A 213 -11.77 -13.62 -32.67
CA ASP A 213 -12.80 -14.43 -33.34
C ASP A 213 -13.97 -14.75 -32.42
N LYS A 214 -13.69 -14.99 -31.12
CA LYS A 214 -14.74 -15.33 -30.14
C LYS A 214 -15.53 -14.12 -29.64
N PHE A 215 -14.84 -13.02 -29.36
CA PHE A 215 -15.44 -11.87 -28.65
C PHE A 215 -15.67 -10.64 -29.55
N GLY A 216 -15.19 -10.66 -30.81
CA GLY A 216 -15.32 -9.53 -31.75
C GLY A 216 -14.53 -8.28 -31.38
N ARG A 217 -13.52 -8.41 -30.50
CA ARG A 217 -12.62 -7.33 -30.05
C ARG A 217 -11.20 -7.84 -29.86
N GLU A 218 -10.24 -6.96 -29.97
CA GLU A 218 -8.84 -7.28 -29.65
C GLU A 218 -8.67 -7.61 -28.15
N VAL A 219 -7.70 -8.49 -27.85
CA VAL A 219 -7.38 -8.84 -26.47
C VAL A 219 -6.59 -7.68 -25.83
N SER A 220 -7.06 -7.25 -24.68
CA SER A 220 -6.42 -6.26 -23.79
C SER A 220 -6.59 -6.69 -22.35
N THR A 221 -5.99 -5.99 -21.38
CA THR A 221 -6.36 -6.14 -19.98
C THR A 221 -7.84 -5.79 -19.80
N PRO A 222 -8.58 -6.48 -18.91
CA PRO A 222 -10.01 -6.24 -18.75
C PRO A 222 -10.28 -4.87 -18.11
N ASN A 223 -11.21 -4.10 -18.70
CA ASN A 223 -11.66 -2.82 -18.18
C ASN A 223 -12.87 -2.96 -17.23
N THR A 224 -13.64 -4.04 -17.37
CA THR A 224 -14.84 -4.29 -16.59
C THR A 224 -14.84 -5.69 -15.98
N TRP A 225 -15.62 -5.91 -14.91
CA TRP A 225 -15.80 -7.24 -14.33
C TRP A 225 -16.38 -8.24 -15.31
N LYS A 226 -17.21 -7.80 -16.24
CA LYS A 226 -17.70 -8.65 -17.32
C LYS A 226 -16.55 -9.15 -18.21
N GLU A 227 -15.66 -8.26 -18.65
CA GLU A 227 -14.48 -8.64 -19.44
C GLU A 227 -13.54 -9.54 -18.66
N TYR A 228 -13.36 -9.26 -17.36
CA TYR A 228 -12.58 -10.10 -16.45
C TYR A 228 -13.13 -11.55 -16.41
N HIS A 229 -14.45 -11.73 -16.29
CA HIS A 229 -15.07 -13.06 -16.30
C HIS A 229 -14.93 -13.75 -17.65
N GLU A 230 -15.11 -13.02 -18.77
CA GLU A 230 -14.92 -13.54 -20.11
C GLU A 230 -13.49 -14.06 -20.31
N MET A 231 -12.50 -13.28 -19.85
CA MET A 231 -11.09 -13.63 -19.94
C MET A 231 -10.71 -14.78 -18.99
N ALA A 232 -11.21 -14.77 -17.77
CA ALA A 232 -10.99 -15.87 -16.83
C ALA A 232 -11.46 -17.21 -17.44
N ALA A 233 -12.65 -17.23 -18.02
CA ALA A 233 -13.19 -18.43 -18.67
C ALA A 233 -12.43 -18.81 -19.95
N PHE A 234 -11.98 -17.83 -20.74
CA PHE A 234 -11.30 -18.08 -22.03
C PHE A 234 -9.89 -18.64 -21.86
N PHE A 235 -9.15 -18.14 -20.87
CA PHE A 235 -7.77 -18.56 -20.63
C PHE A 235 -7.64 -19.75 -19.67
N HIS A 236 -8.74 -20.21 -19.05
CA HIS A 236 -8.73 -21.33 -18.12
C HIS A 236 -8.43 -22.65 -18.84
N ASP A 237 -7.38 -23.34 -18.40
CA ASP A 237 -6.91 -24.62 -18.97
C ASP A 237 -6.37 -25.53 -17.83
N PRO A 238 -7.28 -26.04 -16.99
CA PRO A 238 -6.91 -26.79 -15.79
C PRO A 238 -6.22 -28.12 -16.09
N GLU A 239 -6.44 -28.71 -17.27
CA GLU A 239 -5.76 -29.94 -17.69
C GLU A 239 -4.25 -29.72 -17.83
N ASN A 240 -3.82 -28.50 -18.17
CA ASN A 240 -2.42 -28.11 -18.23
C ASN A 240 -1.94 -27.31 -17.00
N GLY A 241 -2.70 -27.29 -15.93
CA GLY A 241 -2.34 -26.59 -14.68
C GLY A 241 -2.35 -25.06 -14.82
N PHE A 242 -3.15 -24.52 -15.75
CA PHE A 242 -3.24 -23.10 -16.02
C PHE A 242 -4.65 -22.58 -15.75
N TYR A 243 -4.77 -21.64 -14.81
CA TYR A 243 -6.05 -21.18 -14.30
C TYR A 243 -6.39 -19.75 -14.79
N GLY A 244 -7.67 -19.48 -14.97
CA GLY A 244 -8.13 -18.17 -15.48
C GLY A 244 -7.76 -17.01 -14.58
N SER A 245 -7.81 -17.22 -13.26
CA SER A 245 -7.38 -16.20 -12.30
C SER A 245 -6.90 -16.78 -10.98
N LEU A 246 -6.04 -16.01 -10.30
CA LEU A 246 -5.58 -16.23 -8.93
C LEU A 246 -6.17 -15.15 -8.02
N GLU A 247 -7.37 -15.36 -7.55
CA GLU A 247 -8.01 -14.54 -6.53
C GLU A 247 -7.94 -15.22 -5.16
N TYR A 248 -8.15 -14.42 -4.11
CA TYR A 248 -8.23 -14.92 -2.74
C TYR A 248 -9.68 -15.30 -2.38
N ARG A 249 -9.86 -16.53 -1.86
CA ARG A 249 -11.10 -17.01 -1.22
C ARG A 249 -10.85 -17.42 0.23
N SER A 250 -9.58 -17.41 0.65
CA SER A 250 -9.17 -17.70 2.03
C SER A 250 -9.67 -16.63 3.01
N ARG A 251 -9.85 -17.05 4.28
CA ARG A 251 -10.12 -16.15 5.39
C ARG A 251 -9.03 -15.08 5.47
N TYR A 252 -9.37 -13.91 5.95
CA TYR A 252 -8.58 -12.69 6.03
C TYR A 252 -8.46 -11.92 4.69
N TYR A 253 -8.50 -12.58 3.53
CA TYR A 253 -8.32 -11.96 2.21
C TYR A 253 -9.62 -11.81 1.43
N VAL A 254 -10.58 -12.72 1.62
CA VAL A 254 -11.78 -12.81 0.77
C VAL A 254 -12.66 -11.55 0.81
N LYS A 255 -12.68 -10.85 1.95
CA LYS A 255 -13.43 -9.60 2.11
C LYS A 255 -12.99 -8.52 1.13
N TRP A 256 -11.69 -8.40 0.83
CA TRP A 256 -11.18 -7.40 -0.10
C TRP A 256 -11.61 -7.67 -1.54
N MET A 257 -11.73 -8.93 -1.92
CA MET A 257 -12.28 -9.31 -3.22
C MET A 257 -13.76 -8.91 -3.36
N PHE A 258 -14.51 -8.98 -2.26
CA PHE A 258 -15.87 -8.50 -2.16
C PHE A 258 -15.96 -6.97 -2.16
N MET A 259 -15.18 -6.31 -1.30
CA MET A 259 -15.18 -4.85 -1.16
C MET A 259 -14.84 -4.16 -2.48
N GLN A 260 -13.85 -4.68 -3.22
CA GLN A 260 -13.45 -4.17 -4.52
C GLN A 260 -14.62 -4.19 -5.53
N ARG A 261 -15.38 -5.28 -5.57
CA ARG A 261 -16.56 -5.40 -6.45
C ARG A 261 -17.73 -4.52 -6.02
N LEU A 262 -17.94 -4.43 -4.71
CA LEU A 262 -18.99 -3.58 -4.14
C LEU A 262 -18.78 -2.10 -4.52
N MET A 263 -17.56 -1.60 -4.34
CA MET A 263 -17.22 -0.20 -4.60
C MET A 263 -17.35 0.16 -6.07
N SER A 264 -16.94 -0.71 -6.98
CA SER A 264 -17.10 -0.50 -8.43
C SER A 264 -18.58 -0.42 -8.87
N LYS A 265 -19.51 -0.96 -8.06
CA LYS A 265 -20.96 -0.84 -8.27
C LYS A 265 -21.57 0.46 -7.69
N GLY A 266 -20.73 1.38 -7.21
CA GLY A 266 -21.17 2.66 -6.63
C GLY A 266 -21.68 2.54 -5.20
N MET A 267 -21.16 1.59 -4.42
CA MET A 267 -21.60 1.40 -3.03
C MET A 267 -20.39 1.41 -2.08
N LEU A 268 -20.46 2.20 -1.03
CA LEU A 268 -19.54 2.13 0.12
C LEU A 268 -20.09 1.12 1.14
N TYR A 269 -19.32 0.78 2.17
CA TYR A 269 -19.73 -0.23 3.16
C TYR A 269 -20.75 0.31 4.18
N PHE A 270 -20.79 1.64 4.37
CA PHE A 270 -21.73 2.34 5.23
C PHE A 270 -22.35 3.52 4.49
N ASP A 271 -23.56 3.89 4.90
CA ASP A 271 -24.13 5.19 4.58
C ASP A 271 -23.58 6.30 5.52
N GLY A 272 -24.07 7.53 5.33
CA GLY A 272 -23.65 8.67 6.17
C GLY A 272 -24.03 8.56 7.66
N ASP A 273 -24.89 7.61 8.02
CA ASP A 273 -25.32 7.33 9.39
C ASP A 273 -24.70 6.06 9.98
N MET A 274 -23.68 5.50 9.31
CA MET A 274 -23.01 4.25 9.72
C MET A 274 -23.94 3.03 9.70
N ASN A 275 -24.97 3.01 8.85
CA ASN A 275 -25.71 1.79 8.59
C ASN A 275 -24.98 0.98 7.51
N PRO A 276 -24.84 -0.35 7.67
CA PRO A 276 -24.29 -1.20 6.63
C PRO A 276 -25.14 -1.13 5.35
N THR A 277 -24.47 -0.99 4.20
CA THR A 277 -25.15 -0.86 2.90
C THR A 277 -24.98 -2.11 2.04
N PHE A 278 -23.95 -2.89 2.32
CA PHE A 278 -23.48 -4.01 1.50
C PHE A 278 -24.41 -5.24 1.49
N ASN A 279 -25.49 -5.26 2.24
CA ASN A 279 -26.49 -6.33 2.20
C ASN A 279 -27.69 -6.04 1.28
N GLY A 280 -27.58 -4.98 0.45
CA GLY A 280 -28.51 -4.67 -0.63
C GLY A 280 -28.21 -5.42 -1.93
N ASP A 281 -28.84 -4.96 -3.02
CA ASP A 281 -28.74 -5.59 -4.34
C ASP A 281 -27.30 -5.57 -4.89
N GLU A 282 -26.56 -4.46 -4.68
CA GLU A 282 -25.16 -4.33 -5.13
C GLU A 282 -24.23 -5.29 -4.41
N GLY A 283 -24.44 -5.49 -3.10
CA GLY A 283 -23.67 -6.46 -2.35
C GLY A 283 -23.98 -7.89 -2.78
N LEU A 284 -25.24 -8.19 -3.06
CA LEU A 284 -25.64 -9.48 -3.61
C LEU A 284 -25.00 -9.72 -4.98
N ALA A 285 -25.06 -8.72 -5.88
CA ALA A 285 -24.42 -8.79 -7.19
C ALA A 285 -22.88 -8.96 -7.06
N ALA A 286 -22.23 -8.31 -6.09
CA ALA A 286 -20.80 -8.47 -5.84
C ALA A 286 -20.42 -9.90 -5.43
N ILE A 287 -21.22 -10.55 -4.56
CA ILE A 287 -21.00 -11.97 -4.22
C ILE A 287 -21.28 -12.88 -5.42
N GLU A 288 -22.34 -12.62 -6.18
CA GLU A 288 -22.69 -13.41 -7.37
C GLU A 288 -21.57 -13.34 -8.42
N ASP A 289 -20.96 -12.16 -8.64
CA ASP A 289 -19.77 -12.00 -9.48
C ASP A 289 -18.60 -12.86 -8.98
N MET A 290 -18.37 -12.89 -7.67
CA MET A 290 -17.31 -13.73 -7.08
C MET A 290 -17.59 -15.22 -7.27
N LEU A 291 -18.83 -15.66 -7.11
CA LEU A 291 -19.25 -17.05 -7.32
C LEU A 291 -19.14 -17.45 -8.79
N ALA A 292 -19.48 -16.55 -9.72
CA ALA A 292 -19.41 -16.80 -11.16
C ALA A 292 -17.98 -17.07 -11.65
N VAL A 293 -16.98 -16.49 -11.03
CA VAL A 293 -15.57 -16.70 -11.41
C VAL A 293 -14.93 -17.90 -10.71
N ASN A 294 -15.50 -18.40 -9.61
CA ASN A 294 -14.95 -19.52 -8.83
C ASN A 294 -14.54 -20.73 -9.67
N PRO A 295 -15.30 -21.18 -10.70
CA PRO A 295 -14.91 -22.33 -11.53
C PRO A 295 -13.58 -22.13 -12.29
N TYR A 296 -13.12 -20.91 -12.47
CA TYR A 296 -11.92 -20.57 -13.22
C TYR A 296 -10.73 -20.21 -12.34
N LEU A 297 -10.89 -20.27 -11.02
CA LEU A 297 -9.83 -19.97 -10.07
C LEU A 297 -8.85 -21.15 -9.90
N HIS A 298 -7.66 -20.80 -9.43
CA HIS A 298 -6.69 -21.79 -8.96
C HIS A 298 -7.28 -22.62 -7.79
N PRO A 299 -7.03 -23.93 -7.71
CA PRO A 299 -7.56 -24.78 -6.63
C PRO A 299 -7.23 -24.28 -5.22
N ASP A 300 -6.06 -23.68 -5.04
CA ASP A 300 -5.61 -23.17 -3.75
C ASP A 300 -6.19 -21.78 -3.40
N ALA A 301 -7.12 -21.23 -4.19
CA ALA A 301 -7.74 -19.92 -3.93
C ALA A 301 -8.31 -19.79 -2.51
N PHE A 302 -8.81 -20.89 -1.94
CA PHE A 302 -9.39 -20.95 -0.60
C PHE A 302 -8.34 -21.07 0.52
N SER A 303 -7.05 -21.19 0.18
CA SER A 303 -5.93 -21.28 1.12
C SER A 303 -4.82 -20.27 0.82
N PHE A 304 -4.91 -19.50 -0.25
CA PHE A 304 -3.90 -18.51 -0.61
C PHE A 304 -3.67 -17.48 0.51
N THR A 305 -2.39 -17.29 0.82
CA THR A 305 -1.86 -16.06 1.41
C THR A 305 -1.25 -15.22 0.29
N TRP A 306 -0.88 -13.95 0.57
CA TRP A 306 -0.19 -13.12 -0.41
C TRP A 306 1.05 -13.83 -0.98
N SER A 307 1.84 -14.46 -0.14
CA SER A 307 3.08 -15.12 -0.51
C SER A 307 2.84 -16.35 -1.41
N SER A 308 1.91 -17.24 -1.05
CA SER A 308 1.60 -18.43 -1.86
C SER A 308 0.95 -18.07 -3.21
N ASN A 309 0.13 -17.02 -3.24
CA ASN A 309 -0.45 -16.50 -4.48
C ASN A 309 0.62 -15.93 -5.42
N TYR A 310 1.54 -15.09 -4.91
CA TYR A 310 2.65 -14.55 -5.72
C TYR A 310 3.52 -15.67 -6.29
N ASN A 311 3.82 -16.68 -5.49
CA ASN A 311 4.60 -17.84 -5.93
C ASN A 311 3.87 -18.64 -7.03
N ALA A 312 2.56 -18.87 -6.91
CA ALA A 312 1.77 -19.57 -7.91
C ALA A 312 1.76 -18.81 -9.25
N PHE A 313 1.55 -17.48 -9.21
CA PHE A 313 1.62 -16.64 -10.40
C PHE A 313 3.02 -16.63 -11.01
N GLY A 314 4.07 -16.48 -10.19
CA GLY A 314 5.47 -16.50 -10.63
C GLY A 314 5.87 -17.82 -11.29
N ARG A 315 5.30 -18.96 -10.90
CA ARG A 315 5.46 -20.26 -11.58
C ARG A 315 4.66 -20.36 -12.88
N GLY A 316 3.78 -19.39 -13.18
CA GLY A 316 3.00 -19.35 -14.40
C GLY A 316 1.70 -20.15 -14.32
N GLU A 317 1.13 -20.34 -13.15
CA GLU A 317 -0.08 -21.16 -12.94
C GLU A 317 -1.39 -20.40 -13.23
N GLY A 318 -1.34 -19.09 -13.52
CA GLY A 318 -2.53 -18.31 -13.80
C GLY A 318 -2.39 -17.29 -14.92
N PHE A 319 -3.53 -16.95 -15.54
CA PHE A 319 -3.62 -15.91 -16.55
C PHE A 319 -3.72 -14.53 -15.91
N MET A 320 -4.61 -14.34 -14.95
CA MET A 320 -4.77 -13.09 -14.20
C MET A 320 -4.44 -13.29 -12.73
N ASN A 321 -3.97 -12.24 -12.07
CA ASN A 321 -3.73 -12.23 -10.64
C ASN A 321 -4.13 -10.90 -10.02
N ILE A 322 -4.99 -10.93 -9.01
CA ILE A 322 -5.33 -9.77 -8.19
C ILE A 322 -4.33 -9.69 -7.05
N VAL A 323 -3.56 -8.60 -7.01
CA VAL A 323 -2.40 -8.45 -6.12
C VAL A 323 -2.21 -7.02 -5.65
N TRP A 324 -1.33 -6.84 -4.66
CA TRP A 324 -0.69 -5.56 -4.34
C TRP A 324 0.47 -5.28 -5.30
N PRO A 325 0.97 -4.04 -5.40
CA PRO A 325 2.05 -3.71 -6.33
C PRO A 325 3.33 -4.52 -6.13
N SER A 326 3.62 -4.97 -4.91
CA SER A 326 4.71 -5.91 -4.63
C SER A 326 4.60 -7.20 -5.44
N GLY A 327 3.39 -7.68 -5.76
CA GLY A 327 3.16 -8.81 -6.64
C GLY A 327 3.75 -8.61 -8.06
N PHE A 328 3.70 -7.39 -8.60
CA PHE A 328 4.37 -7.05 -9.85
C PHE A 328 5.90 -7.12 -9.71
N LYS A 329 6.45 -6.51 -8.64
CA LYS A 329 7.88 -6.56 -8.33
C LYS A 329 8.39 -8.00 -8.27
N TYR A 330 7.69 -8.88 -7.55
CA TYR A 330 8.03 -10.29 -7.42
C TYR A 330 7.88 -11.05 -8.76
N SER A 331 6.82 -10.79 -9.50
CA SER A 331 6.54 -11.46 -10.77
C SER A 331 7.51 -11.03 -11.90
N LYS A 332 8.07 -9.82 -11.82
CA LYS A 332 9.05 -9.30 -12.78
C LYS A 332 10.48 -9.80 -12.52
N ALA A 333 10.78 -10.21 -11.31
CA ALA A 333 12.12 -10.67 -10.94
C ALA A 333 12.32 -12.16 -11.33
N PRO A 334 13.39 -12.53 -12.07
CA PRO A 334 13.62 -13.91 -12.52
C PRO A 334 13.70 -14.95 -11.38
N SER A 335 14.12 -14.51 -10.20
CA SER A 335 14.26 -15.39 -9.03
C SER A 335 12.93 -15.81 -8.40
N THR A 336 11.89 -14.99 -8.53
CA THR A 336 10.57 -15.18 -7.92
C THR A 336 9.46 -15.34 -8.94
N GLY A 337 9.65 -14.85 -10.17
CA GLY A 337 8.73 -14.94 -11.28
C GLY A 337 9.35 -15.54 -12.53
N PRO A 338 9.89 -16.79 -12.50
CA PRO A 338 10.60 -17.35 -13.65
C PRO A 338 9.74 -17.49 -14.91
N ALA A 339 8.45 -17.71 -14.76
CA ALA A 339 7.52 -17.82 -15.87
C ALA A 339 6.86 -16.49 -16.29
N THR A 340 6.95 -15.45 -15.45
CA THR A 340 6.25 -14.18 -15.64
C THR A 340 7.18 -13.02 -15.98
N THR A 341 8.49 -13.19 -15.77
CA THR A 341 9.49 -12.16 -16.10
C THR A 341 9.36 -11.71 -17.56
N GLY A 342 9.11 -10.40 -17.77
CA GLY A 342 8.92 -9.80 -19.10
C GLY A 342 7.57 -10.09 -19.76
N ASN A 343 6.67 -10.81 -19.11
CA ASN A 343 5.42 -11.32 -19.67
C ASN A 343 4.18 -10.85 -18.90
N ILE A 344 4.22 -9.64 -18.34
CA ILE A 344 3.15 -9.07 -17.52
C ILE A 344 2.63 -7.79 -18.15
N ALA A 345 1.31 -7.69 -18.29
CA ALA A 345 0.58 -6.45 -18.42
C ALA A 345 -0.15 -6.18 -17.08
N ALA A 346 -0.11 -4.95 -16.61
CA ALA A 346 -0.75 -4.56 -15.38
C ALA A 346 -1.80 -3.47 -15.63
N THR A 347 -2.85 -3.46 -14.84
CA THR A 347 -3.94 -2.48 -14.95
C THR A 347 -4.56 -2.21 -13.57
N VAL A 348 -5.37 -1.17 -13.48
CA VAL A 348 -6.26 -0.93 -12.35
C VAL A 348 -7.29 -2.07 -12.23
N MET A 349 -7.98 -2.13 -11.10
CA MET A 349 -9.07 -3.09 -10.94
C MET A 349 -10.22 -2.80 -11.91
N PRO A 350 -10.94 -3.84 -12.37
CA PRO A 350 -12.03 -3.65 -13.29
C PRO A 350 -13.14 -2.75 -12.75
N ALA A 351 -13.72 -1.93 -13.63
CA ALA A 351 -14.88 -1.11 -13.36
C ALA A 351 -16.19 -1.91 -13.43
N ASP A 352 -17.26 -1.29 -12.95
CA ASP A 352 -18.62 -1.73 -13.23
C ASP A 352 -19.50 -0.55 -13.64
N VAL A 353 -20.72 -0.83 -14.04
CA VAL A 353 -21.72 0.18 -14.35
C VAL A 353 -22.59 0.37 -13.11
N THR A 354 -22.60 1.59 -12.59
CA THR A 354 -23.43 1.97 -11.43
C THR A 354 -24.92 1.98 -11.78
N LYS A 355 -25.79 2.09 -10.79
CA LYS A 355 -27.25 2.27 -11.01
C LYS A 355 -27.60 3.51 -11.85
N SER A 356 -26.77 4.56 -11.80
CA SER A 356 -26.93 5.75 -12.64
C SER A 356 -26.51 5.53 -14.10
N GLY A 357 -25.90 4.39 -14.44
CA GLY A 357 -25.44 4.05 -15.77
C GLY A 357 -24.01 4.56 -16.07
N GLU A 358 -23.30 5.05 -15.09
CA GLU A 358 -21.92 5.52 -15.22
C GLU A 358 -20.93 4.38 -14.97
N THR A 359 -19.83 4.36 -15.71
CA THR A 359 -18.73 3.42 -15.46
C THR A 359 -17.87 3.96 -14.32
N LEU A 360 -17.77 3.20 -13.21
CA LEU A 360 -17.00 3.59 -12.04
C LEU A 360 -15.77 2.70 -11.86
N TYR A 361 -14.62 3.34 -11.84
CA TYR A 361 -13.36 2.77 -11.37
C TYR A 361 -13.17 3.17 -9.90
N ALA A 362 -13.19 2.19 -9.01
CA ALA A 362 -12.93 2.40 -7.60
C ALA A 362 -11.96 1.33 -7.10
N GLY A 363 -10.78 1.75 -6.73
CA GLY A 363 -9.76 0.89 -6.13
C GLY A 363 -9.98 0.70 -4.63
N LEU A 364 -9.28 -0.27 -4.03
CA LEU A 364 -9.21 -0.47 -2.60
C LEU A 364 -7.78 -0.22 -2.12
N PHE A 365 -7.65 0.64 -1.11
CA PHE A 365 -6.43 0.80 -0.33
C PHE A 365 -6.60 0.03 0.98
N CYS A 366 -5.84 -1.05 1.14
CA CYS A 366 -5.94 -1.93 2.31
C CYS A 366 -4.54 -2.25 2.86
N TRP A 367 -4.45 -2.54 4.13
CA TRP A 367 -3.24 -2.56 4.94
C TRP A 367 -2.66 -1.17 5.14
N GLY A 368 -1.80 -0.67 4.21
CA GLY A 368 -1.19 0.65 4.33
C GLY A 368 -0.32 0.77 5.57
N TYR A 369 0.75 -0.03 5.63
CA TYR A 369 1.66 -0.01 6.77
C TYR A 369 2.35 1.33 6.93
N GLY A 370 2.58 1.72 8.20
CA GLY A 370 3.34 2.92 8.52
C GLY A 370 4.00 2.83 9.87
N TYR A 371 4.94 3.70 10.13
CA TYR A 371 5.67 3.77 11.40
C TYR A 371 4.93 4.64 12.40
N ALA A 372 4.47 4.03 13.49
CA ALA A 372 3.94 4.71 14.68
C ALA A 372 4.99 4.73 15.79
N VAL A 373 5.00 5.78 16.59
CA VAL A 373 5.93 5.94 17.71
C VAL A 373 5.24 5.57 19.02
N SER A 374 5.80 4.63 19.75
CA SER A 374 5.28 4.20 21.05
C SER A 374 5.39 5.31 22.11
N LYS A 375 4.31 5.56 22.85
CA LYS A 375 4.34 6.49 23.99
C LYS A 375 5.18 5.99 25.17
N TYR A 376 5.54 4.72 25.15
CA TYR A 376 6.35 4.08 26.19
C TYR A 376 7.81 3.91 25.76
N SER A 377 8.20 4.40 24.56
CA SER A 377 9.60 4.43 24.14
C SER A 377 10.46 5.25 25.10
N ALA A 378 11.67 4.76 25.34
CA ALA A 378 12.68 5.53 26.08
C ALA A 378 13.28 6.67 25.25
N ASN A 379 13.17 6.61 23.91
CA ASN A 379 13.73 7.59 22.97
C ASN A 379 12.71 7.95 21.87
N PRO A 380 11.54 8.56 22.22
CA PRO A 380 10.45 8.74 21.26
C PRO A 380 10.81 9.67 20.09
N GLU A 381 11.62 10.74 20.33
CA GLU A 381 12.05 11.63 19.25
C GLU A 381 13.04 10.94 18.30
N LEU A 382 13.88 10.04 18.80
CA LEU A 382 14.76 9.22 17.95
C LEU A 382 13.94 8.22 17.13
N ALA A 383 12.90 7.62 17.72
CA ALA A 383 11.98 6.73 17.03
C ALA A 383 11.23 7.48 15.90
N TYR A 384 10.78 8.72 16.17
CA TYR A 384 10.19 9.58 15.15
C TYR A 384 11.19 9.93 14.04
N ALA A 385 12.43 10.30 14.40
CA ALA A 385 13.46 10.63 13.42
C ALA A 385 13.79 9.43 12.51
N TYR A 386 13.76 8.20 13.05
CA TYR A 386 13.86 6.97 12.25
C TYR A 386 12.70 6.87 11.26
N ALA A 387 11.47 6.99 11.73
CA ALA A 387 10.27 6.92 10.90
C ALA A 387 10.28 7.98 9.79
N GLN A 388 10.61 9.24 10.13
CA GLN A 388 10.71 10.33 9.17
C GLN A 388 11.80 10.06 8.12
N TRP A 389 12.97 9.57 8.52
CA TRP A 389 14.07 9.31 7.61
C TRP A 389 13.75 8.15 6.66
N MET A 390 13.22 7.03 7.18
CA MET A 390 12.84 5.86 6.38
C MET A 390 11.75 6.18 5.36
N THR A 391 10.84 7.09 5.69
CA THR A 391 9.73 7.49 4.81
C THR A 391 10.00 8.74 4.00
N SER A 392 11.21 9.31 4.07
CA SER A 392 11.58 10.49 3.27
C SER A 392 11.56 10.16 1.76
N PRO A 393 11.38 11.17 0.89
CA PRO A 393 11.16 10.95 -0.54
C PRO A 393 12.20 10.07 -1.23
N THR A 394 13.48 10.24 -0.89
CA THR A 394 14.58 9.50 -1.52
C THR A 394 14.83 8.14 -0.86
N ILE A 395 14.83 8.08 0.48
CA ILE A 395 15.07 6.82 1.21
C ILE A 395 13.90 5.87 0.99
N GLY A 396 12.66 6.36 1.06
CA GLY A 396 11.48 5.57 0.72
C GLY A 396 11.56 4.99 -0.69
N ALA A 397 11.91 5.84 -1.69
CA ALA A 397 12.09 5.38 -3.07
C ALA A 397 13.21 4.33 -3.24
N ASP A 398 14.28 4.39 -2.43
CA ASP A 398 15.37 3.40 -2.46
C ASP A 398 14.99 2.11 -1.72
N ALA A 399 14.16 2.18 -0.68
CA ALA A 399 13.75 1.02 0.11
C ALA A 399 12.76 0.10 -0.62
N ILE A 400 11.79 0.67 -1.35
CA ILE A 400 10.72 -0.06 -2.04
C ILE A 400 11.20 -1.17 -2.98
N PRO A 401 12.23 -0.98 -3.84
CA PRO A 401 12.68 -1.99 -4.79
C PRO A 401 13.33 -3.26 -4.22
N TYR A 402 13.54 -3.37 -2.92
CA TYR A 402 14.14 -4.57 -2.36
C TYR A 402 13.18 -5.76 -2.40
N LEU A 403 13.62 -6.88 -2.99
CA LEU A 403 12.82 -8.11 -3.09
C LEU A 403 12.63 -8.83 -1.74
N GLY A 404 13.47 -8.56 -0.74
CA GLY A 404 13.31 -9.10 0.61
C GLY A 404 12.26 -8.39 1.45
N GLY A 405 11.54 -7.44 0.87
CA GLY A 405 10.47 -6.69 1.52
C GLY A 405 9.35 -6.37 0.54
N TYR A 406 8.17 -6.04 1.05
CA TYR A 406 6.98 -5.85 0.23
C TYR A 406 6.45 -4.41 0.18
N SER A 407 7.18 -3.43 0.70
CA SER A 407 6.77 -2.02 0.57
C SER A 407 6.55 -1.61 -0.88
N ASP A 408 5.51 -0.84 -1.09
CA ASP A 408 4.98 -0.41 -2.37
C ASP A 408 5.06 1.12 -2.55
N PRO A 409 5.02 1.65 -3.77
CA PRO A 409 5.01 3.11 -4.01
C PRO A 409 3.82 3.80 -3.34
N TYR A 410 4.08 4.86 -2.54
CA TYR A 410 3.05 5.59 -1.77
C TYR A 410 3.18 7.11 -1.86
N ARG A 411 4.26 7.62 -2.43
CA ARG A 411 4.47 9.06 -2.62
C ARG A 411 4.31 9.46 -4.08
N VAL A 412 3.95 10.72 -4.32
CA VAL A 412 3.83 11.29 -5.66
C VAL A 412 5.12 11.11 -6.46
N ASN A 413 6.29 11.41 -5.87
CA ASN A 413 7.57 11.26 -6.55
C ASN A 413 7.96 9.81 -6.83
N HIS A 414 7.42 8.83 -6.09
CA HIS A 414 7.66 7.41 -6.39
C HIS A 414 7.05 7.01 -7.73
N MET A 415 5.97 7.69 -8.17
CA MET A 415 5.18 7.34 -9.35
C MET A 415 5.29 8.38 -10.47
N LYS A 416 5.28 9.69 -10.15
CA LYS A 416 5.33 10.76 -11.17
C LYS A 416 6.76 11.25 -11.50
N SER A 417 7.72 11.01 -10.61
CA SER A 417 9.14 11.33 -10.83
C SER A 417 10.03 10.21 -10.28
N PRO A 418 9.82 8.96 -10.73
CA PRO A 418 10.44 7.78 -10.15
C PRO A 418 11.95 7.77 -10.38
N THR A 419 12.66 7.16 -9.42
CA THR A 419 14.08 6.87 -9.58
C THR A 419 14.30 5.80 -10.65
N PRO A 420 15.50 5.74 -11.29
CA PRO A 420 15.82 4.67 -12.23
C PRO A 420 15.57 3.26 -11.69
N ARG A 421 15.80 3.05 -10.39
CA ARG A 421 15.58 1.77 -9.73
C ARG A 421 14.09 1.43 -9.58
N LEU A 422 13.24 2.41 -9.31
CA LEU A 422 11.78 2.20 -9.33
C LEU A 422 11.28 1.89 -10.75
N ILE A 423 11.79 2.60 -11.76
CA ILE A 423 11.48 2.33 -13.18
C ILE A 423 11.87 0.91 -13.57
N GLU A 424 13.08 0.48 -13.20
CA GLU A 424 13.55 -0.88 -13.46
C GLU A 424 12.65 -1.92 -12.78
N THR A 425 12.20 -1.64 -11.54
CA THR A 425 11.38 -2.58 -10.75
C THR A 425 9.94 -2.65 -11.24
N TYR A 426 9.28 -1.50 -11.45
CA TYR A 426 7.84 -1.42 -11.68
C TYR A 426 7.44 -1.09 -13.13
N SER A 427 8.30 -0.60 -13.99
CA SER A 427 8.08 0.07 -15.27
C SER A 427 7.36 1.43 -15.16
N PRO A 428 7.59 2.36 -16.12
CA PRO A 428 6.94 3.68 -16.10
C PRO A 428 5.42 3.58 -16.19
N GLU A 429 4.91 2.71 -17.06
CA GLU A 429 3.48 2.54 -17.35
C GLU A 429 2.74 2.02 -16.11
N TYR A 430 3.36 1.09 -15.37
CA TYR A 430 2.74 0.57 -14.15
C TYR A 430 2.78 1.59 -13.01
N LEU A 431 3.85 2.36 -12.88
CA LEU A 431 3.93 3.45 -11.89
C LEU A 431 2.86 4.52 -12.14
N GLU A 432 2.55 4.83 -13.41
CA GLU A 432 1.45 5.73 -13.77
C GLU A 432 0.09 5.11 -13.40
N THR A 433 -0.11 3.83 -13.74
CA THR A 433 -1.30 3.06 -13.35
C THR A 433 -1.51 3.06 -11.83
N LEU A 434 -0.43 2.87 -11.04
CA LEU A 434 -0.49 2.91 -9.58
C LEU A 434 -0.93 4.27 -9.06
N TYR A 435 -0.43 5.36 -9.65
CA TYR A 435 -0.86 6.70 -9.25
C TYR A 435 -2.35 6.92 -9.53
N ASP A 436 -2.79 6.60 -10.75
CA ASP A 436 -4.17 6.79 -11.18
C ASP A 436 -5.15 5.91 -10.37
N ASN A 437 -4.73 4.69 -10.00
CA ASN A 437 -5.50 3.85 -9.10
C ASN A 437 -5.57 4.45 -7.69
N MET A 438 -4.43 4.89 -7.13
CA MET A 438 -4.33 5.38 -5.75
C MET A 438 -5.19 6.63 -5.49
N VAL A 439 -5.31 7.53 -6.47
CA VAL A 439 -6.18 8.72 -6.34
C VAL A 439 -7.67 8.37 -6.38
N ASN A 440 -8.02 7.17 -6.83
CA ASN A 440 -9.40 6.67 -6.94
C ASN A 440 -9.65 5.49 -5.98
N THR A 441 -8.89 5.34 -4.90
CA THR A 441 -9.12 4.27 -3.92
C THR A 441 -10.04 4.71 -2.79
N VAL A 442 -10.77 3.73 -2.28
CA VAL A 442 -11.49 3.80 -0.99
C VAL A 442 -10.61 3.08 0.04
N PRO A 443 -10.34 3.66 1.20
CA PRO A 443 -9.58 2.99 2.24
C PRO A 443 -10.42 1.89 2.90
N ASP A 444 -9.72 0.90 3.44
CA ASP A 444 -10.30 -0.14 4.29
C ASP A 444 -10.91 0.47 5.59
N PHE A 445 -11.38 -0.35 6.51
CA PHE A 445 -12.00 0.09 7.77
C PHE A 445 -11.02 0.83 8.71
N CYS A 446 -10.50 1.99 8.26
CA CYS A 446 -9.67 2.88 9.08
C CYS A 446 -10.53 3.63 10.12
N LEU A 447 -11.24 2.87 10.94
CA LEU A 447 -12.24 3.33 11.90
C LEU A 447 -12.00 2.68 13.27
N PRO A 448 -12.45 3.28 14.37
CA PRO A 448 -12.44 2.61 15.68
C PRO A 448 -13.13 1.24 15.61
N GLY A 449 -12.41 0.19 16.01
CA GLY A 449 -12.87 -1.20 15.89
C GLY A 449 -12.70 -1.80 14.48
N GLY A 450 -11.85 -1.23 13.64
CA GLY A 450 -11.64 -1.62 12.24
C GLY A 450 -11.42 -3.11 12.01
N PHE A 451 -10.57 -3.74 12.84
CA PHE A 451 -10.32 -5.19 12.76
C PHE A 451 -11.56 -6.05 13.03
N GLU A 452 -12.46 -5.60 13.92
CA GLU A 452 -13.68 -6.33 14.21
C GLU A 452 -14.69 -6.23 13.06
N TYR A 453 -14.77 -5.06 12.41
CA TYR A 453 -15.57 -4.89 11.18
C TYR A 453 -15.06 -5.81 10.07
N GLN A 454 -13.74 -5.85 9.86
CA GLN A 454 -13.12 -6.74 8.89
C GLN A 454 -13.43 -8.20 9.15
N ASP A 455 -13.20 -8.68 10.39
CA ASP A 455 -13.43 -10.11 10.73
C ASP A 455 -14.90 -10.49 10.56
N ALA A 456 -15.82 -9.59 10.96
CA ALA A 456 -17.25 -9.81 10.80
C ALA A 456 -17.67 -9.95 9.32
N LEU A 457 -17.14 -9.09 8.44
CA LEU A 457 -17.40 -9.18 7.01
C LEU A 457 -16.74 -10.41 6.39
N ASP A 458 -15.44 -10.59 6.65
CA ASP A 458 -14.63 -11.68 6.10
C ASP A 458 -15.22 -13.07 6.39
N LYS A 459 -15.63 -13.30 7.63
CA LYS A 459 -16.25 -14.55 8.07
C LYS A 459 -17.47 -14.90 7.22
N GLU A 460 -18.35 -13.96 7.02
CA GLU A 460 -19.61 -14.21 6.36
C GLU A 460 -19.45 -14.29 4.83
N ILE A 461 -18.56 -13.47 4.23
CA ILE A 461 -18.23 -13.60 2.81
C ILE A 461 -17.58 -14.96 2.53
N HIS A 462 -16.66 -15.41 3.38
CA HIS A 462 -16.06 -16.74 3.25
C HIS A 462 -17.13 -17.85 3.32
N ALA A 463 -18.08 -17.76 4.25
CA ALA A 463 -19.17 -18.74 4.37
C ALA A 463 -20.08 -18.78 3.11
N ALA A 464 -20.26 -17.63 2.43
CA ALA A 464 -20.94 -17.61 1.15
C ALA A 464 -20.11 -18.28 0.04
N MET A 465 -18.79 -18.07 0.02
CA MET A 465 -17.91 -18.64 -0.99
C MET A 465 -17.78 -20.17 -0.85
N THR A 466 -17.81 -20.70 0.37
CA THR A 466 -17.78 -22.17 0.65
C THR A 466 -19.14 -22.85 0.48
N GLY A 467 -20.21 -22.08 0.35
CA GLY A 467 -21.58 -22.62 0.26
C GLY A 467 -22.21 -22.97 1.62
N ASP A 468 -21.56 -22.61 2.73
CA ASP A 468 -22.09 -22.80 4.08
C ASP A 468 -23.32 -21.92 4.37
N LYS A 469 -23.41 -20.78 3.66
CA LYS A 469 -24.53 -19.85 3.69
C LYS A 469 -24.93 -19.41 2.28
N SER A 470 -26.21 -19.09 2.10
CA SER A 470 -26.61 -18.37 0.89
C SER A 470 -26.00 -16.95 0.89
N PRO A 471 -25.72 -16.35 -0.28
CA PRO A 471 -25.21 -14.97 -0.39
C PRO A 471 -26.00 -13.97 0.44
N LYS A 472 -27.33 -13.99 0.34
CA LYS A 472 -28.20 -13.07 1.09
C LYS A 472 -28.12 -13.26 2.60
N GLN A 473 -28.07 -14.52 3.06
CA GLN A 473 -27.94 -14.83 4.48
C GLN A 473 -26.59 -14.35 5.04
N ALA A 474 -25.50 -14.59 4.30
CA ALA A 474 -24.17 -14.15 4.70
C ALA A 474 -24.09 -12.62 4.84
N LEU A 475 -24.59 -11.88 3.84
CA LEU A 475 -24.60 -10.42 3.89
C LEU A 475 -25.45 -9.86 5.03
N ASP A 476 -26.64 -10.45 5.28
CA ASP A 476 -27.49 -10.02 6.39
C ASP A 476 -26.87 -10.32 7.75
N ASP A 477 -26.16 -11.45 7.89
CA ASP A 477 -25.44 -11.81 9.11
C ASP A 477 -24.26 -10.87 9.35
N ALA A 478 -23.49 -10.55 8.30
CA ALA A 478 -22.42 -9.56 8.34
C ALA A 478 -22.95 -8.18 8.75
N ALA A 479 -24.03 -7.70 8.12
CA ALA A 479 -24.61 -6.41 8.42
C ALA A 479 -25.07 -6.32 9.89
N ARG A 480 -25.71 -7.38 10.41
CA ARG A 480 -26.08 -7.44 11.84
C ARG A 480 -24.89 -7.45 12.76
N ALA A 481 -23.80 -8.15 12.41
CA ALA A 481 -22.59 -8.18 13.21
C ALA A 481 -21.91 -6.80 13.24
N VAL A 482 -21.76 -6.19 12.08
CA VAL A 482 -21.19 -4.85 11.90
C VAL A 482 -22.00 -3.78 12.67
N ASP A 483 -23.33 -3.80 12.61
CA ASP A 483 -24.18 -2.87 13.36
C ASP A 483 -24.05 -3.05 14.88
N ARG A 484 -23.87 -4.28 15.36
CA ARG A 484 -23.58 -4.53 16.79
C ARG A 484 -22.23 -3.93 17.21
N ILE A 485 -21.19 -4.05 16.38
CA ILE A 485 -19.86 -3.45 16.61
C ILE A 485 -20.02 -1.93 16.67
N THR A 486 -20.68 -1.32 15.70
CA THR A 486 -20.95 0.14 15.63
C THR A 486 -21.61 0.66 16.92
N ARG A 487 -22.65 -0.04 17.40
CA ARG A 487 -23.32 0.34 18.67
C ARG A 487 -22.43 0.18 19.88
N ARG A 488 -21.62 -0.87 19.96
CA ARG A 488 -20.71 -1.11 21.08
C ARG A 488 -19.54 -0.11 21.13
N VAL A 489 -18.95 0.22 19.98
CA VAL A 489 -17.86 1.21 19.86
C VAL A 489 -18.37 2.64 20.11
N GLY A 490 -19.63 2.88 19.76
CA GLY A 490 -20.30 4.19 19.86
C GLY A 490 -20.56 4.79 18.48
N ARG A 491 -21.83 4.75 18.02
CA ARG A 491 -22.23 5.17 16.66
C ARG A 491 -21.74 6.58 16.30
N ASP A 492 -21.90 7.55 17.19
CA ASP A 492 -21.51 8.94 16.92
C ASP A 492 -19.97 9.07 16.70
N LYS A 493 -19.20 8.33 17.49
CA LYS A 493 -17.73 8.30 17.36
C LYS A 493 -17.30 7.74 16.02
N VAL A 494 -17.81 6.58 15.62
CA VAL A 494 -17.45 5.97 14.34
C VAL A 494 -18.01 6.73 13.16
N LYS A 495 -19.23 7.33 13.30
CA LYS A 495 -19.81 8.22 12.27
C LYS A 495 -18.92 9.42 11.99
N GLN A 496 -18.41 10.09 13.03
CA GLN A 496 -17.48 11.22 12.85
C GLN A 496 -16.25 10.82 12.04
N SER A 497 -15.64 9.68 12.39
CA SER A 497 -14.46 9.16 11.67
C SER A 497 -14.80 8.78 10.23
N TRP A 498 -15.96 8.12 10.02
CA TRP A 498 -16.41 7.72 8.70
C TRP A 498 -16.68 8.92 7.79
N LEU A 499 -17.38 9.95 8.27
CA LEU A 499 -17.64 11.18 7.51
C LEU A 499 -16.35 11.92 7.16
N SER A 500 -15.41 12.01 8.11
CA SER A 500 -14.09 12.59 7.85
C SER A 500 -13.34 11.86 6.74
N LEU A 501 -13.44 10.54 6.68
CA LEU A 501 -12.86 9.72 5.64
C LEU A 501 -13.60 9.91 4.30
N ALA A 502 -14.94 9.80 4.31
CA ALA A 502 -15.76 9.87 3.11
C ALA A 502 -15.67 11.23 2.39
N GLN A 503 -15.58 12.33 3.14
CA GLN A 503 -15.42 13.68 2.58
C GLN A 503 -14.15 13.85 1.73
N ASN A 504 -13.12 13.05 2.00
CA ASN A 504 -11.84 13.10 1.30
C ASN A 504 -11.71 12.06 0.16
N LEU A 505 -12.75 11.29 -0.15
CA LEU A 505 -12.74 10.41 -1.32
C LEU A 505 -12.73 11.22 -2.62
N ALA A 506 -12.26 10.59 -3.71
CA ALA A 506 -12.29 11.20 -5.03
C ALA A 506 -13.72 11.57 -5.46
N ASP A 507 -13.88 12.70 -6.16
CA ASP A 507 -15.20 13.20 -6.55
C ASP A 507 -16.05 12.20 -7.33
N PRO A 508 -15.51 11.42 -8.29
CA PRO A 508 -16.32 10.41 -8.96
C PRO A 508 -16.91 9.35 -8.00
N ILE A 509 -16.14 8.96 -6.99
CA ILE A 509 -16.61 8.00 -5.97
C ILE A 509 -17.68 8.63 -5.09
N LYS A 510 -17.47 9.87 -4.61
CA LYS A 510 -18.46 10.58 -3.80
C LYS A 510 -19.79 10.74 -4.54
N GLN A 511 -19.74 11.16 -5.80
CA GLN A 511 -20.92 11.34 -6.63
C GLN A 511 -21.67 10.03 -6.88
N ALA A 512 -20.93 8.96 -7.26
CA ALA A 512 -21.53 7.65 -7.52
C ALA A 512 -22.16 7.00 -6.28
N THR A 513 -21.62 7.28 -5.09
CA THR A 513 -22.07 6.71 -3.80
C THR A 513 -23.02 7.62 -3.01
N GLY A 514 -23.22 8.87 -3.46
CA GLY A 514 -23.98 9.89 -2.74
C GLY A 514 -23.27 10.47 -1.52
N ALA A 515 -21.98 10.17 -1.34
CA ALA A 515 -21.20 10.66 -0.19
C ALA A 515 -20.92 12.17 -0.22
N ASP A 516 -21.06 12.82 -1.38
CA ASP A 516 -20.99 14.27 -1.54
C ASP A 516 -22.10 15.03 -0.78
N GLY A 517 -23.22 14.37 -0.50
CA GLY A 517 -24.35 14.90 0.28
C GLY A 517 -24.29 14.61 1.79
N TRP A 518 -23.26 13.91 2.29
CA TRP A 518 -23.20 13.53 3.71
C TRP A 518 -22.65 14.66 4.60
N SER A 519 -23.27 14.86 5.77
CA SER A 519 -22.93 15.92 6.73
C SER A 519 -22.89 15.43 8.18
#